data_e128f2dae0b8e22f99e7702358a0b298
#
_entry.id   e128f2dae0b8e22f99e7702358a0b298
#
_cell.length_a   1.000
_cell.length_b   1.000
_cell.length_c   1.000
_cell.angle_alpha   90.00
_cell.angle_beta   90.00
_cell.angle_gamma   90.00
#
_symmetry.space_group_name_H-M   'P 1'
#
loop_
_entity.id
_entity.type
_entity.pdbx_description
1 polymer ?
#
loop_
_entity_poly.entity_id
_entity_poly.type
_entity_poly.pdbx_seq_one_letter_code
_entity_poly.pdbx_strand_id
1 'polypeptide(L)'
;GSDYNLTLNGMGGNSIRYYVDGIPMAAKGESFSLENIPASIVDRVEVYKGVVPAYLGGDALGGAINIVTNESKKNYYDISYRVGSFNTHQVDFNAQIIEPKTGLTFKPSVGYNFSKNNYTMKGVRVLNPEKNEFETGDFKRFHDDYRSVFAQFETGFTNKLWADFLYVTASFTNVDKDIQTGATQDVVYGAAHRKNRSWNLGIRYRKKNFLAEGLTLSANASHTWQKSTTVDTAMVIYFWNGHHRPADYAELN
;
A
#
# COMPACT_ATOMS: atom_id res chain seq x y z
N GLY A 1 -1.30 10.20 -8.68
CA GLY A 1 -2.25 9.58 -7.78
C GLY A 1 -1.75 8.25 -7.29
N SER A 2 -2.09 7.94 -6.09
CA SER A 2 -1.63 6.78 -5.34
C SER A 2 -2.52 5.54 -5.47
N ASP A 3 -3.38 5.46 -6.47
CA ASP A 3 -4.21 4.29 -6.76
C ASP A 3 -3.82 3.71 -8.13
N TYR A 4 -2.91 2.75 -8.13
CA TYR A 4 -2.59 1.98 -9.32
C TYR A 4 -3.55 0.79 -9.43
N ASN A 5 -4.49 0.86 -10.34
CA ASN A 5 -5.28 -0.30 -10.75
C ASN A 5 -4.45 -1.11 -11.75
N LEU A 6 -3.67 -2.05 -11.25
CA LEU A 6 -3.00 -3.02 -12.10
C LEU A 6 -4.02 -4.00 -12.65
N THR A 7 -3.95 -4.26 -13.94
CA THR A 7 -4.75 -5.28 -14.61
C THR A 7 -3.84 -6.38 -15.17
N LEU A 8 -4.26 -7.62 -15.03
CA LEU A 8 -3.59 -8.79 -15.56
C LEU A 8 -4.60 -9.57 -16.40
N ASN A 9 -4.34 -9.75 -17.69
CA ASN A 9 -5.27 -10.38 -18.64
C ASN A 9 -6.68 -9.75 -18.63
N GLY A 10 -6.77 -8.41 -18.49
CA GLY A 10 -8.06 -7.71 -18.43
C GLY A 10 -8.79 -7.82 -17.08
N MET A 11 -8.28 -8.58 -16.14
CA MET A 11 -8.81 -8.67 -14.77
C MET A 11 -8.03 -7.74 -13.84
N GLY A 12 -8.72 -7.14 -12.86
CA GLY A 12 -8.14 -6.22 -11.89
C GLY A 12 -8.76 -6.36 -10.51
N GLY A 13 -8.40 -5.47 -9.61
CA GLY A 13 -8.93 -5.44 -8.25
C GLY A 13 -8.66 -6.75 -7.49
N ASN A 14 -9.68 -7.29 -6.83
CA ASN A 14 -9.56 -8.50 -6.00
C ASN A 14 -9.28 -9.81 -6.77
N SER A 15 -9.33 -9.79 -8.11
CA SER A 15 -8.99 -10.97 -8.92
C SER A 15 -7.49 -11.23 -8.97
N ILE A 16 -6.65 -10.21 -8.71
CA ILE A 16 -5.20 -10.33 -8.64
C ILE A 16 -4.79 -10.37 -7.18
N ARG A 17 -3.96 -11.34 -6.82
CA ARG A 17 -3.38 -11.42 -5.48
C ARG A 17 -1.95 -10.92 -5.47
N TYR A 18 -1.64 -10.13 -4.45
CA TYR A 18 -0.31 -9.57 -4.24
C TYR A 18 0.35 -10.22 -3.04
N TYR A 19 1.63 -10.54 -3.20
CA TYR A 19 2.44 -11.19 -2.17
C TYR A 19 3.76 -10.46 -1.99
N VAL A 20 4.30 -10.53 -0.79
CA VAL A 20 5.67 -10.15 -0.47
C VAL A 20 6.34 -11.36 0.17
N ASP A 21 7.38 -11.90 -0.48
CA ASP A 21 8.06 -13.13 -0.05
C ASP A 21 7.10 -14.31 0.17
N GLY A 22 6.06 -14.42 -0.65
CA GLY A 22 5.04 -15.45 -0.56
C GLY A 22 3.96 -15.20 0.50
N ILE A 23 4.01 -14.09 1.24
CA ILE A 23 2.99 -13.71 2.23
C ILE A 23 1.97 -12.79 1.55
N PRO A 24 0.66 -13.11 1.61
CA PRO A 24 -0.37 -12.25 1.03
C PRO A 24 -0.30 -10.82 1.59
N MET A 25 -0.31 -9.81 0.73
CA MET A 25 -0.32 -8.41 1.17
C MET A 25 -1.57 -8.07 1.98
N ALA A 26 -2.70 -8.69 1.68
CA ALA A 26 -3.92 -8.55 2.46
C ALA A 26 -3.72 -8.96 3.94
N ALA A 27 -2.80 -9.88 4.23
CA ALA A 27 -2.44 -10.25 5.58
C ALA A 27 -1.68 -9.15 6.34
N LYS A 28 -1.21 -8.10 5.66
CA LYS A 28 -0.55 -6.92 6.26
C LYS A 28 -1.52 -5.75 6.51
N GLY A 29 -2.79 -5.92 6.15
CA GLY A 29 -3.85 -4.91 6.27
C GLY A 29 -4.08 -4.10 4.99
N GLU A 30 -5.29 -3.59 4.80
CA GLU A 30 -5.69 -2.81 3.62
C GLU A 30 -4.90 -1.50 3.44
N SER A 31 -4.29 -1.00 4.51
CA SER A 31 -3.44 0.20 4.46
C SER A 31 -2.06 -0.08 3.86
N PHE A 32 -1.68 -1.36 3.70
CA PHE A 32 -0.42 -1.75 3.09
C PHE A 32 -0.62 -1.94 1.59
N SER A 33 0.02 -1.11 0.80
CA SER A 33 -0.04 -1.12 -0.68
C SER A 33 1.33 -1.37 -1.29
N LEU A 34 1.37 -1.63 -2.60
CA LEU A 34 2.61 -1.76 -3.36
C LEU A 34 3.52 -0.53 -3.22
N GLU A 35 2.93 0.64 -3.05
CA GLU A 35 3.64 1.91 -2.88
C GLU A 35 4.42 2.01 -1.57
N ASN A 36 4.03 1.19 -0.57
CA ASN A 36 4.74 1.11 0.71
C ASN A 36 5.98 0.22 0.66
N ILE A 37 6.24 -0.45 -0.48
CA ILE A 37 7.41 -1.30 -0.66
C ILE A 37 8.50 -0.49 -1.36
N PRO A 38 9.57 -0.13 -0.66
CA PRO A 38 10.68 0.58 -1.29
C PRO A 38 11.32 -0.27 -2.39
N ALA A 39 11.55 0.33 -3.56
CA ALA A 39 12.16 -0.38 -4.68
C ALA A 39 13.56 -0.93 -4.36
N SER A 40 14.28 -0.31 -3.44
CA SER A 40 15.62 -0.72 -2.99
C SER A 40 15.66 -2.08 -2.29
N ILE A 41 14.55 -2.52 -1.69
CA ILE A 41 14.49 -3.85 -1.06
C ILE A 41 14.00 -4.94 -2.00
N VAL A 42 13.58 -4.60 -3.21
CA VAL A 42 13.05 -5.56 -4.19
C VAL A 42 14.21 -6.18 -4.96
N ASP A 43 14.31 -7.50 -4.92
CA ASP A 43 15.21 -8.29 -5.77
C ASP A 43 14.58 -8.51 -7.15
N ARG A 44 13.36 -9.03 -7.16
CA ARG A 44 12.60 -9.29 -8.37
C ARG A 44 11.10 -9.29 -8.13
N VAL A 45 10.34 -9.14 -9.22
CA VAL A 45 8.89 -9.27 -9.25
C VAL A 45 8.52 -10.52 -10.06
N GLU A 46 7.83 -11.45 -9.44
CA GLU A 46 7.31 -12.66 -10.09
C GLU A 46 5.85 -12.45 -10.45
N VAL A 47 5.52 -12.60 -11.72
CA VAL A 47 4.14 -12.42 -12.23
C VAL A 47 3.62 -13.77 -12.72
N TYR A 48 2.60 -14.29 -12.08
CA TYR A 48 1.94 -15.55 -12.41
C TYR A 48 0.61 -15.26 -13.13
N LYS A 49 0.54 -15.65 -14.40
CA LYS A 49 -0.65 -15.46 -15.25
C LYS A 49 -1.36 -16.82 -15.40
N GLY A 50 -2.50 -16.95 -14.75
CA GLY A 50 -3.31 -18.17 -14.79
C GLY A 50 -2.94 -19.19 -13.71
N VAL A 51 -1.90 -19.98 -13.89
CA VAL A 51 -1.48 -20.97 -12.88
C VAL A 51 -0.60 -20.31 -11.82
N VAL A 52 -1.09 -20.27 -10.60
CA VAL A 52 -0.36 -19.76 -9.44
C VAL A 52 0.25 -20.92 -8.67
N PRO A 53 1.54 -20.86 -8.28
CA PRO A 53 2.16 -21.92 -7.49
C PRO A 53 1.40 -22.18 -6.18
N ALA A 54 1.29 -23.45 -5.80
CA ALA A 54 0.51 -23.88 -4.63
C ALA A 54 0.95 -23.18 -3.32
N TYR A 55 2.23 -22.82 -3.19
CA TYR A 55 2.73 -22.13 -2.00
C TYR A 55 2.23 -20.68 -1.83
N LEU A 56 1.68 -20.08 -2.90
CA LEU A 56 1.04 -18.77 -2.85
C LEU A 56 -0.47 -18.84 -2.56
N GLY A 57 -1.04 -20.06 -2.47
CA GLY A 57 -2.48 -20.25 -2.27
C GLY A 57 -3.29 -20.27 -3.56
N GLY A 58 -4.56 -20.66 -3.47
CA GLY A 58 -5.37 -21.04 -4.63
C GLY A 58 -6.48 -20.07 -5.05
N ASP A 59 -6.60 -18.89 -4.45
CA ASP A 59 -7.74 -17.99 -4.68
C ASP A 59 -7.45 -16.79 -5.62
N ALA A 60 -6.40 -16.89 -6.43
CA ALA A 60 -5.97 -15.86 -7.38
C ALA A 60 -6.48 -16.14 -8.79
N LEU A 61 -7.77 -15.89 -9.05
CA LEU A 61 -8.42 -16.19 -10.34
C LEU A 61 -7.80 -15.44 -11.54
N GLY A 62 -7.37 -14.19 -11.34
CA GLY A 62 -6.73 -13.35 -12.36
C GLY A 62 -5.22 -13.52 -12.43
N GLY A 63 -4.63 -14.16 -11.44
CA GLY A 63 -3.19 -14.34 -11.31
C GLY A 63 -2.62 -13.77 -10.01
N ALA A 64 -1.30 -13.91 -9.86
CA ALA A 64 -0.59 -13.46 -8.67
C ALA A 64 0.66 -12.63 -9.03
N ILE A 65 0.97 -11.65 -8.21
CA ILE A 65 2.20 -10.89 -8.26
C ILE A 65 2.92 -11.07 -6.94
N ASN A 66 4.11 -11.64 -6.97
CA ASN A 66 4.94 -11.85 -5.79
C ASN A 66 6.18 -10.95 -5.87
N ILE A 67 6.31 -10.05 -4.92
CA ILE A 67 7.50 -9.23 -4.75
C ILE A 67 8.47 -10.00 -3.87
N VAL A 68 9.59 -10.39 -4.44
CA VAL A 68 10.67 -11.06 -3.71
C VAL A 68 11.63 -10.00 -3.22
N THR A 69 11.83 -9.95 -1.91
CA THR A 69 12.77 -9.01 -1.31
C THR A 69 14.19 -9.56 -1.35
N ASN A 70 15.16 -8.64 -1.36
CA ASN A 70 16.58 -9.00 -1.41
C ASN A 70 16.98 -9.74 -0.13
N GLU A 71 17.42 -11.00 -0.28
CA GLU A 71 17.99 -11.84 0.78
C GLU A 71 19.50 -11.61 0.92
N SER A 72 20.00 -10.38 0.70
CA SER A 72 21.40 -10.05 0.85
C SER A 72 21.93 -10.53 2.21
N LYS A 73 23.13 -11.14 2.18
CA LYS A 73 23.86 -11.51 3.40
C LYS A 73 24.80 -10.41 3.89
N LYS A 74 24.70 -9.21 3.31
CA LYS A 74 25.55 -8.06 3.62
C LYS A 74 24.77 -7.00 4.39
N ASN A 75 25.47 -6.31 5.26
CA ASN A 75 24.95 -5.10 5.89
C ASN A 75 24.81 -4.01 4.84
N TYR A 76 23.69 -3.29 4.88
CA TYR A 76 23.44 -2.13 4.02
C TYR A 76 22.54 -1.12 4.72
N TYR A 77 22.55 0.08 4.24
CA TYR A 77 21.51 1.10 4.47
C TYR A 77 21.23 1.81 3.15
N ASP A 78 20.00 2.19 2.98
CA ASP A 78 19.51 2.91 1.81
C ASP A 78 18.57 4.01 2.28
N ILE A 79 18.78 5.22 1.75
CA ILE A 79 17.92 6.38 1.98
C ILE A 79 17.56 6.93 0.62
N SER A 80 16.27 7.09 0.35
CA SER A 80 15.81 7.73 -0.86
C SER A 80 14.85 8.89 -0.57
N TYR A 81 14.97 9.95 -1.36
CA TYR A 81 14.02 11.04 -1.38
C TYR A 81 13.60 11.33 -2.82
N ARG A 82 12.32 11.34 -3.06
CA ARG A 82 11.73 11.60 -4.38
C ARG A 82 10.75 12.76 -4.29
N VAL A 83 10.82 13.61 -5.30
CA VAL A 83 9.91 14.73 -5.51
C VAL A 83 9.18 14.53 -6.83
N GLY A 84 7.90 14.79 -6.85
CA GLY A 84 7.05 14.67 -8.02
C GLY A 84 6.08 15.82 -8.19
N SER A 85 5.33 15.79 -9.29
CA SER A 85 4.26 16.75 -9.56
C SER A 85 3.22 16.76 -8.45
N PHE A 86 2.48 17.86 -8.34
CA PHE A 86 1.39 18.04 -7.37
C PHE A 86 1.85 17.98 -5.90
N ASN A 87 3.05 18.53 -5.65
CA ASN A 87 3.67 18.56 -4.33
C ASN A 87 3.79 17.15 -3.72
N THR A 88 4.27 16.21 -4.54
CA THR A 88 4.51 14.84 -4.10
C THR A 88 5.90 14.71 -3.51
N HIS A 89 5.98 14.15 -2.31
CA HIS A 89 7.21 13.89 -1.58
C HIS A 89 7.19 12.47 -1.05
N GLN A 90 8.25 11.71 -1.32
CA GLN A 90 8.45 10.37 -0.79
C GLN A 90 9.82 10.26 -0.15
N VAL A 91 9.87 9.77 1.06
CA VAL A 91 11.11 9.49 1.80
C VAL A 91 11.07 8.03 2.23
N ASP A 92 12.12 7.28 1.91
CA ASP A 92 12.26 5.89 2.33
C ASP A 92 13.63 5.69 2.98
N PHE A 93 13.64 4.96 4.08
CA PHE A 93 14.83 4.47 4.75
C PHE A 93 14.74 2.97 4.93
N ASN A 94 15.77 2.24 4.51
CA ASN A 94 15.89 0.80 4.67
C ASN A 94 17.30 0.45 5.12
N ALA A 95 17.42 -0.49 6.04
CA ALA A 95 18.71 -1.01 6.44
C ALA A 95 18.64 -2.50 6.76
N GLN A 96 19.80 -3.14 6.71
CA GLN A 96 19.99 -4.48 7.23
C GLN A 96 21.30 -4.54 7.98
N ILE A 97 21.23 -5.01 9.20
CA ILE A 97 22.37 -5.21 10.09
C ILE A 97 22.38 -6.67 10.50
N ILE A 98 23.48 -7.36 10.21
CA ILE A 98 23.72 -8.76 10.56
C ILE A 98 24.93 -8.81 11.45
N GLU A 99 24.78 -9.39 12.63
CA GLU A 99 25.92 -9.74 13.50
C GLU A 99 26.52 -11.07 13.02
N PRO A 100 27.78 -11.08 12.51
CA PRO A 100 28.35 -12.26 11.84
C PRO A 100 28.49 -13.48 12.76
N LYS A 101 28.78 -13.27 14.05
CA LYS A 101 29.01 -14.37 15.00
C LYS A 101 27.72 -15.07 15.39
N THR A 102 26.69 -14.30 15.68
CA THR A 102 25.41 -14.81 16.15
C THR A 102 24.40 -15.03 15.05
N GLY A 103 24.58 -14.41 13.86
CA GLY A 103 23.59 -14.36 12.80
C GLY A 103 22.35 -13.55 13.17
N LEU A 104 22.39 -12.80 14.29
CA LEU A 104 21.31 -11.89 14.67
C LEU A 104 21.19 -10.82 13.58
N THR A 105 19.97 -10.66 13.08
CA THR A 105 19.67 -9.77 11.98
C THR A 105 18.61 -8.78 12.41
N PHE A 106 18.79 -7.50 12.05
CA PHE A 106 17.82 -6.44 12.26
C PHE A 106 17.61 -5.67 10.95
N LYS A 107 16.35 -5.53 10.52
CA LYS A 107 15.97 -4.86 9.27
C LYS A 107 14.88 -3.82 9.56
N PRO A 108 15.23 -2.57 9.79
CA PRO A 108 14.29 -1.46 9.82
C PRO A 108 13.95 -1.02 8.40
N SER A 109 12.68 -0.68 8.18
CA SER A 109 12.16 -0.07 6.95
C SER A 109 11.14 0.98 7.34
N VAL A 110 11.33 2.23 6.92
CA VAL A 110 10.45 3.35 7.22
C VAL A 110 10.20 4.13 5.94
N GLY A 111 8.95 4.48 5.69
CA GLY A 111 8.54 5.25 4.53
C GLY A 111 7.55 6.35 4.91
N TYR A 112 7.67 7.48 4.24
CA TYR A 112 6.71 8.57 4.29
C TYR A 112 6.35 9.00 2.87
N ASN A 113 5.06 9.12 2.58
CA ASN A 113 4.57 9.60 1.30
C ASN A 113 3.51 10.68 1.53
N PHE A 114 3.68 11.79 0.82
CA PHE A 114 2.74 12.91 0.81
C PHE A 114 2.51 13.36 -0.62
N SER A 115 1.25 13.67 -0.97
CA SER A 115 0.91 14.32 -2.25
C SER A 115 -0.35 15.15 -2.08
N LYS A 116 -0.36 16.34 -2.65
CA LYS A 116 -1.58 17.17 -2.73
C LYS A 116 -2.56 16.70 -3.78
N ASN A 117 -2.10 15.94 -4.78
CA ASN A 117 -2.92 15.46 -5.91
C ASN A 117 -3.79 16.56 -6.58
N ASN A 118 -3.38 17.81 -6.50
CA ASN A 118 -4.14 18.97 -6.96
C ASN A 118 -4.03 19.22 -8.47
N TYR A 119 -4.08 18.14 -9.25
CA TYR A 119 -4.07 18.22 -10.72
C TYR A 119 -5.41 18.73 -11.27
N THR A 120 -5.36 19.25 -12.51
CA THR A 120 -6.55 19.68 -13.22
C THR A 120 -7.18 18.50 -13.98
N MET A 121 -8.42 18.21 -13.68
CA MET A 121 -9.24 17.27 -14.44
C MET A 121 -9.85 18.02 -15.62
N LYS A 122 -9.79 17.41 -16.80
CA LYS A 122 -10.26 18.03 -18.03
C LYS A 122 -11.61 17.45 -18.46
N GLY A 123 -12.45 18.32 -19.01
CA GLY A 123 -13.70 17.91 -19.61
C GLY A 123 -14.72 17.35 -18.61
N VAL A 124 -14.69 17.78 -17.36
CA VAL A 124 -15.61 17.30 -16.32
C VAL A 124 -16.97 17.93 -16.52
N ARG A 125 -18.01 17.11 -16.58
CA ARG A 125 -19.40 17.57 -16.62
C ARG A 125 -19.87 17.88 -15.20
N VAL A 126 -20.27 19.12 -14.96
CA VAL A 126 -20.68 19.60 -13.62
C VAL A 126 -21.99 20.35 -13.72
N LEU A 127 -22.79 20.30 -12.65
CA LEU A 127 -23.96 21.16 -12.51
C LEU A 127 -23.50 22.56 -12.10
N ASN A 128 -23.84 23.56 -12.89
CA ASN A 128 -23.72 24.97 -12.49
C ASN A 128 -24.92 25.33 -11.60
N PRO A 129 -24.71 25.63 -10.30
CA PRO A 129 -25.79 25.84 -9.36
C PRO A 129 -26.55 27.16 -9.61
N GLU A 130 -25.93 28.13 -10.28
CA GLU A 130 -26.55 29.45 -10.55
C GLU A 130 -27.49 29.37 -11.74
N LYS A 131 -27.11 28.59 -12.77
CA LYS A 131 -27.91 28.43 -14.00
C LYS A 131 -28.82 27.22 -13.98
N ASN A 132 -28.60 26.29 -13.03
CA ASN A 132 -29.23 24.97 -12.96
C ASN A 132 -29.08 24.16 -14.27
N GLU A 133 -27.94 24.31 -14.93
CA GLU A 133 -27.60 23.65 -16.18
C GLU A 133 -26.26 22.88 -16.03
N PHE A 134 -26.12 21.80 -16.79
CA PHE A 134 -24.84 21.09 -16.88
C PHE A 134 -23.89 21.79 -17.84
N GLU A 135 -22.71 22.09 -17.37
CA GLU A 135 -21.62 22.60 -18.17
C GLU A 135 -20.40 21.66 -18.10
N THR A 136 -19.56 21.72 -19.14
CA THR A 136 -18.31 20.95 -19.17
C THR A 136 -17.14 21.90 -19.03
N GLY A 137 -16.23 21.61 -18.11
CA GLY A 137 -15.08 22.47 -17.85
C GLY A 137 -13.89 21.71 -17.29
N ASP A 138 -12.80 22.45 -17.15
CA ASP A 138 -11.55 21.96 -16.53
C ASP A 138 -11.49 22.47 -15.10
N PHE A 139 -11.37 21.55 -14.13
CA PHE A 139 -11.42 21.86 -12.71
C PHE A 139 -10.20 21.31 -11.98
N LYS A 140 -9.61 22.14 -11.12
CA LYS A 140 -8.49 21.75 -10.28
C LYS A 140 -9.02 21.06 -9.02
N ARG A 141 -8.42 19.90 -8.68
CA ARG A 141 -8.72 19.23 -7.40
C ARG A 141 -8.23 20.10 -6.23
N PHE A 142 -9.00 20.16 -5.16
CA PHE A 142 -8.75 21.02 -4.00
C PHE A 142 -8.82 20.27 -2.65
N HIS A 143 -9.37 19.03 -2.64
CA HIS A 143 -9.51 18.19 -1.47
C HIS A 143 -9.14 16.73 -1.80
N ASP A 144 -7.85 16.48 -2.09
CA ASP A 144 -7.35 15.16 -2.49
C ASP A 144 -5.96 14.88 -1.91
N ASP A 145 -5.65 15.50 -0.77
CA ASP A 145 -4.39 15.27 -0.09
C ASP A 145 -4.27 13.81 0.32
N TYR A 146 -3.10 13.25 0.11
CA TYR A 146 -2.75 11.90 0.52
C TYR A 146 -1.52 11.94 1.40
N ARG A 147 -1.57 11.26 2.54
CA ARG A 147 -0.44 11.10 3.44
C ARG A 147 -0.37 9.66 3.93
N SER A 148 0.80 9.05 3.85
CA SER A 148 1.02 7.74 4.44
C SER A 148 2.34 7.68 5.20
N VAL A 149 2.32 6.93 6.29
CA VAL A 149 3.49 6.55 7.06
C VAL A 149 3.51 5.02 7.12
N PHE A 150 4.66 4.45 6.84
CA PHE A 150 4.94 3.03 6.97
C PHE A 150 6.18 2.85 7.85
N ALA A 151 6.13 1.92 8.78
CA ALA A 151 7.29 1.49 9.56
C ALA A 151 7.23 -0.03 9.73
N GLN A 152 8.33 -0.71 9.45
CA GLN A 152 8.48 -2.15 9.65
C GLN A 152 9.82 -2.43 10.32
N PHE A 153 9.80 -3.28 11.32
CA PHE A 153 10.98 -3.80 11.98
C PHE A 153 10.93 -5.32 11.91
N GLU A 154 11.96 -5.90 11.30
CA GLU A 154 12.13 -7.34 11.24
C GLU A 154 13.41 -7.71 11.97
N THR A 155 13.34 -8.65 12.89
CA THR A 155 14.49 -9.14 13.65
C THR A 155 14.46 -10.65 13.78
N GLY A 156 15.62 -11.27 13.92
CA GLY A 156 15.72 -12.71 14.07
C GLY A 156 17.10 -13.23 13.74
N PHE A 157 17.18 -14.46 13.30
CA PHE A 157 18.45 -15.14 13.04
C PHE A 157 18.55 -15.61 11.59
N THR A 158 19.76 -15.52 11.03
CA THR A 158 20.07 -16.03 9.69
C THR A 158 21.25 -16.98 9.74
N ASN A 159 21.36 -17.82 8.70
CA ASN A 159 22.49 -18.72 8.48
C ASN A 159 22.78 -19.65 9.67
N LYS A 160 21.73 -20.23 10.27
CA LYS A 160 21.84 -21.22 11.32
C LYS A 160 21.71 -22.63 10.76
N LEU A 161 22.28 -23.62 11.46
CA LEU A 161 22.13 -25.02 11.09
C LEU A 161 20.65 -25.45 11.04
N TRP A 162 19.83 -24.89 11.92
CA TRP A 162 18.40 -25.20 12.07
C TRP A 162 17.49 -24.29 11.23
N ALA A 163 17.99 -23.16 10.68
CA ALA A 163 17.20 -22.24 9.85
C ALA A 163 18.09 -21.45 8.89
N ASP A 164 17.66 -21.30 7.65
CA ASP A 164 18.23 -20.27 6.77
C ASP A 164 17.89 -18.90 7.31
N PHE A 165 16.62 -18.74 7.76
CA PHE A 165 16.21 -17.62 8.57
C PHE A 165 15.00 -17.97 9.47
N LEU A 166 14.92 -17.29 10.61
CA LEU A 166 13.74 -17.16 11.45
C LEU A 166 13.61 -15.68 11.83
N TYR A 167 12.55 -15.03 11.36
CA TYR A 167 12.29 -13.62 11.62
C TYR A 167 10.96 -13.40 12.31
N VAL A 168 10.96 -12.43 13.21
CA VAL A 168 9.76 -11.80 13.76
C VAL A 168 9.67 -10.39 13.16
N THR A 169 8.50 -10.04 12.67
CA THR A 169 8.23 -8.76 12.01
C THR A 169 7.14 -8.02 12.78
N ALA A 170 7.37 -6.75 13.06
CA ALA A 170 6.34 -5.82 13.51
C ALA A 170 6.22 -4.69 12.48
N SER A 171 5.02 -4.39 12.02
CA SER A 171 4.81 -3.26 11.12
C SER A 171 3.62 -2.40 11.51
N PHE A 172 3.73 -1.13 11.17
CA PHE A 172 2.72 -0.11 11.36
C PHE A 172 2.49 0.64 10.06
N THR A 173 1.24 0.89 9.72
CA THR A 173 0.86 1.72 8.59
C THR A 173 -0.25 2.68 9.03
N ASN A 174 -0.12 3.94 8.63
CA ASN A 174 -1.17 4.94 8.79
C ASN A 174 -1.33 5.69 7.48
N VAL A 175 -2.54 5.69 6.95
CA VAL A 175 -2.93 6.41 5.73
C VAL A 175 -4.02 7.39 6.08
N ASP A 176 -3.85 8.64 5.66
CA ASP A 176 -4.85 9.71 5.73
C ASP A 176 -5.06 10.22 4.31
N LYS A 177 -6.28 10.14 3.81
CA LYS A 177 -6.65 10.47 2.44
C LYS A 177 -7.92 11.30 2.42
N ASP A 178 -7.85 12.48 1.83
CA ASP A 178 -9.01 13.28 1.50
C ASP A 178 -9.79 12.63 0.34
N ILE A 179 -11.10 12.79 0.35
CA ILE A 179 -12.00 12.23 -0.67
C ILE A 179 -12.56 13.39 -1.47
N GLN A 180 -12.06 13.59 -2.69
CA GLN A 180 -12.49 14.71 -3.54
C GLN A 180 -13.77 14.43 -4.32
N THR A 181 -14.00 13.18 -4.74
CA THR A 181 -15.13 12.83 -5.59
C THR A 181 -15.80 11.56 -5.16
N GLY A 182 -17.09 11.43 -5.47
CA GLY A 182 -17.84 10.19 -5.42
C GLY A 182 -17.40 9.18 -6.49
N ALA A 183 -18.26 8.22 -6.78
CA ALA A 183 -18.04 7.24 -7.84
C ALA A 183 -17.92 7.90 -9.21
N THR A 184 -18.59 9.03 -9.40
CA THR A 184 -18.54 9.87 -10.61
C THR A 184 -17.89 11.20 -10.27
N GLN A 185 -17.34 11.89 -11.28
CA GLN A 185 -16.64 13.16 -11.10
C GLN A 185 -17.57 14.37 -10.91
N ASP A 186 -18.85 14.21 -11.14
CA ASP A 186 -19.88 15.22 -10.94
C ASP A 186 -20.26 15.40 -9.46
N VAL A 187 -20.00 14.39 -8.62
CA VAL A 187 -20.20 14.47 -7.18
C VAL A 187 -18.89 14.88 -6.51
N VAL A 188 -18.92 16.03 -5.83
CA VAL A 188 -17.74 16.69 -5.25
C VAL A 188 -17.83 16.72 -3.74
N TYR A 189 -16.74 16.34 -3.09
CA TYR A 189 -16.58 16.42 -1.65
C TYR A 189 -15.46 17.40 -1.30
N GLY A 190 -15.55 18.06 -0.17
CA GLY A 190 -14.62 19.08 0.25
C GLY A 190 -14.19 18.98 1.72
N ALA A 191 -14.80 18.05 2.47
CA ALA A 191 -14.48 17.85 3.88
C ALA A 191 -14.34 16.36 4.26
N ALA A 192 -14.92 15.46 3.46
CA ALA A 192 -14.85 14.03 3.74
C ALA A 192 -13.43 13.49 3.61
N HIS A 193 -12.97 12.72 4.59
CA HIS A 193 -11.66 12.08 4.55
C HIS A 193 -11.68 10.69 5.20
N ARG A 194 -10.69 9.86 4.84
CA ARG A 194 -10.54 8.50 5.36
C ARG A 194 -9.20 8.31 6.03
N LYS A 195 -9.23 7.71 7.21
CA LYS A 195 -8.04 7.32 7.99
C LYS A 195 -8.02 5.81 8.13
N ASN A 196 -6.94 5.20 7.65
CA ASN A 196 -6.70 3.77 7.80
C ASN A 196 -5.43 3.58 8.62
N ARG A 197 -5.53 2.81 9.70
CA ARG A 197 -4.41 2.45 10.55
C ARG A 197 -4.35 0.96 10.72
N SER A 198 -3.17 0.38 10.52
CA SER A 198 -2.95 -1.04 10.79
C SER A 198 -1.67 -1.31 11.55
N TRP A 199 -1.71 -2.36 12.35
CA TRP A 199 -0.57 -2.98 13.01
C TRP A 199 -0.52 -4.43 12.57
N ASN A 200 0.64 -4.92 12.23
CA ASN A 200 0.84 -6.32 11.88
C ASN A 200 1.99 -6.89 12.71
N LEU A 201 1.80 -8.09 13.23
CA LEU A 201 2.85 -8.94 13.79
C LEU A 201 2.94 -10.20 12.96
N GLY A 202 4.15 -10.62 12.61
CA GLY A 202 4.39 -11.80 11.79
C GLY A 202 5.61 -12.58 12.25
N ILE A 203 5.64 -13.85 11.87
CA ILE A 203 6.79 -14.73 12.02
C ILE A 203 7.01 -15.46 10.70
N ARG A 204 8.27 -15.57 10.26
CA ARG A 204 8.68 -16.27 9.05
C ARG A 204 9.84 -17.20 9.33
N TYR A 205 9.74 -18.43 8.86
CA TYR A 205 10.77 -19.45 8.98
C TYR A 205 11.03 -20.08 7.62
N ARG A 206 12.30 -20.35 7.32
CA ARG A 206 12.70 -21.16 6.17
C ARG A 206 13.91 -22.02 6.51
N LYS A 207 13.88 -23.25 6.03
CA LYS A 207 15.01 -24.17 6.04
C LYS A 207 15.06 -24.94 4.72
N LYS A 208 16.11 -24.69 3.92
CA LYS A 208 16.47 -25.51 2.75
C LYS A 208 17.13 -26.80 3.22
N ASN A 209 16.95 -27.88 2.45
CA ASN A 209 17.49 -29.21 2.76
C ASN A 209 17.11 -29.66 4.19
N PHE A 210 15.81 -29.50 4.55
CA PHE A 210 15.33 -29.69 5.93
C PHE A 210 15.54 -31.10 6.45
N LEU A 211 15.13 -32.14 5.72
CA LEU A 211 15.32 -33.56 6.07
C LEU A 211 16.06 -34.31 4.96
N ALA A 212 16.00 -33.82 3.73
CA ALA A 212 16.63 -34.38 2.56
C ALA A 212 17.07 -33.27 1.61
N GLU A 213 18.04 -33.55 0.76
CA GLU A 213 18.49 -32.62 -0.27
C GLU A 213 17.34 -32.24 -1.21
N GLY A 214 17.22 -30.93 -1.50
CA GLY A 214 16.13 -30.39 -2.32
C GLY A 214 14.82 -30.13 -1.58
N LEU A 215 14.61 -30.67 -0.36
CA LEU A 215 13.40 -30.43 0.43
C LEU A 215 13.50 -29.09 1.19
N THR A 216 12.62 -28.15 0.90
CA THR A 216 12.56 -26.86 1.62
C THR A 216 11.32 -26.81 2.50
N LEU A 217 11.50 -26.53 3.79
CA LEU A 217 10.43 -26.19 4.72
C LEU A 217 10.32 -24.68 4.85
N SER A 218 9.13 -24.14 4.60
CA SER A 218 8.81 -22.74 4.84
C SER A 218 7.51 -22.65 5.65
N ALA A 219 7.52 -21.80 6.65
CA ALA A 219 6.36 -21.52 7.47
C ALA A 219 6.24 -20.02 7.72
N ASN A 220 5.03 -19.49 7.69
CA ASN A 220 4.74 -18.12 8.06
C ASN A 220 3.41 -18.05 8.82
N ALA A 221 3.30 -17.10 9.73
CA ALA A 221 2.06 -16.73 10.39
C ALA A 221 2.08 -15.23 10.63
N SER A 222 0.93 -14.59 10.53
CA SER A 222 0.80 -13.17 10.84
C SER A 222 -0.59 -12.86 11.38
N HIS A 223 -0.66 -11.77 12.16
CA HIS A 223 -1.91 -11.21 12.63
C HIS A 223 -1.91 -9.71 12.44
N THR A 224 -3.03 -9.20 11.94
CA THR A 224 -3.19 -7.77 11.64
C THR A 224 -4.40 -7.21 12.39
N TRP A 225 -4.15 -6.11 13.09
CA TRP A 225 -5.21 -5.25 13.64
C TRP A 225 -5.35 -4.03 12.73
N GLN A 226 -6.58 -3.79 12.29
CA GLN A 226 -6.86 -2.69 11.39
C GLN A 226 -8.04 -1.86 11.90
N LYS A 227 -7.91 -0.54 11.76
CA LYS A 227 -9.00 0.41 11.98
C LYS A 227 -9.12 1.32 10.76
N SER A 228 -10.27 1.28 10.12
CA SER A 228 -10.68 2.22 9.06
C SER A 228 -11.72 3.17 9.63
N THR A 229 -11.53 4.47 9.41
CA THR A 229 -12.45 5.51 9.86
C THR A 229 -12.68 6.45 8.70
N THR A 230 -13.92 6.60 8.28
CA THR A 230 -14.35 7.66 7.37
C THR A 230 -14.96 8.78 8.22
N VAL A 231 -14.46 9.99 8.03
CA VAL A 231 -14.99 11.19 8.68
C VAL A 231 -15.77 11.96 7.63
N ASP A 232 -17.04 12.15 7.89
CA ASP A 232 -18.02 12.80 7.01
C ASP A 232 -19.02 13.54 7.91
N THR A 233 -18.61 14.69 8.38
CA THR A 233 -19.38 15.48 9.37
C THR A 233 -19.89 16.81 8.82
N ALA A 234 -19.48 17.17 7.61
CA ALA A 234 -19.92 18.40 6.97
C ALA A 234 -21.31 18.22 6.32
N MET A 235 -22.29 19.00 6.77
CA MET A 235 -23.63 19.02 6.18
C MET A 235 -23.69 20.09 5.08
N VAL A 236 -22.92 19.86 4.00
CA VAL A 236 -22.79 20.79 2.87
C VAL A 236 -22.65 20.02 1.55
N ILE A 237 -23.07 20.65 0.47
CA ILE A 237 -22.82 20.18 -0.90
C ILE A 237 -21.74 21.09 -1.49
N TYR A 238 -20.62 20.53 -1.90
CA TYR A 238 -19.53 21.23 -2.58
C TYR A 238 -19.70 21.21 -4.10
N PHE A 239 -19.13 22.24 -4.73
CA PHE A 239 -19.04 22.37 -6.18
C PHE A 239 -17.57 22.48 -6.61
N TRP A 240 -17.28 22.19 -7.87
CA TRP A 240 -15.91 22.22 -8.39
C TRP A 240 -15.22 23.59 -8.34
N ASN A 241 -16.00 24.68 -8.30
CA ASN A 241 -15.47 26.02 -8.11
C ASN A 241 -15.09 26.34 -6.65
N GLY A 242 -15.21 25.37 -5.74
CA GLY A 242 -14.95 25.52 -4.30
C GLY A 242 -16.10 26.14 -3.51
N HIS A 243 -17.18 26.58 -4.16
CA HIS A 243 -18.38 27.02 -3.45
C HIS A 243 -19.07 25.83 -2.80
N HIS A 244 -19.85 26.12 -1.78
CA HIS A 244 -20.69 25.11 -1.10
C HIS A 244 -22.01 25.72 -0.66
N ARG A 245 -22.99 24.88 -0.46
CA ARG A 245 -24.29 25.24 0.11
C ARG A 245 -24.65 24.31 1.27
N PRO A 246 -25.42 24.79 2.27
CA PRO A 246 -25.91 23.91 3.34
C PRO A 246 -26.74 22.73 2.78
N ALA A 247 -26.67 21.60 3.46
CA ALA A 247 -27.43 20.40 3.20
C ALA A 247 -27.90 19.79 4.53
N ASP A 248 -28.95 18.98 4.48
CA ASP A 248 -29.48 18.27 5.64
C ASP A 248 -28.87 16.88 5.83
N TYR A 249 -27.83 16.56 5.04
CA TYR A 249 -27.11 15.29 5.03
C TYR A 249 -25.61 15.50 4.83
N ALA A 250 -24.82 14.54 5.23
CA ALA A 250 -23.38 14.52 5.05
C ALA A 250 -22.98 14.21 3.60
N GLU A 251 -21.71 14.48 3.22
CA GLU A 251 -21.27 14.45 1.82
C GLU A 251 -21.32 13.06 1.18
N LEU A 252 -21.06 12.00 1.95
CA LEU A 252 -20.97 10.61 1.46
C LEU A 252 -22.29 9.85 1.56
N ASN A 253 -23.37 10.52 1.93
CA ASN A 253 -24.69 9.92 2.17
C ASN A 253 -25.46 9.66 0.87
#